data_bd79284284a064eacbf53c2bc7da94b0
#
_entry.id   bd79284284a064eacbf53c2bc7da94b0
#
_cell.length_a   1.000
_cell.length_b   1.000
_cell.length_c   1.000
_cell.angle_alpha   90.00
_cell.angle_beta   90.00
_cell.angle_gamma   90.00
#
_symmetry.space_group_name_H-M   'P 1'
#
loop_
_entity.id
_entity.type
_entity.pdbx_description
1 polymer ?
#
loop_
_entity_poly.entity_id
_entity_poly.type
_entity_poly.pdbx_seq_one_letter_code
_entity_poly.pdbx_strand_id
1 'polypeptide(L)'
;MIINNQGLKHPLYKGKKNNFNSPAFNFDEVVVLPTNAKCLASNKINRIQSIYFEINNNRVWGLQYHPEITYQKMIQLIKFRKDRLIKHRKVFKNYKDVDSHIAFIEKEILVSDKQQRMVEIKNWLQSLN
;
A
#
# COMPACT_ATOMS: atom_id res chain seq x y z
N MET A 1 3.77 -5.14 -3.90
CA MET A 1 3.97 -5.54 -2.49
C MET A 1 4.36 -7.00 -2.46
N ILE A 2 5.25 -7.36 -1.56
CA ILE A 2 5.71 -8.75 -1.34
C ILE A 2 5.49 -9.06 0.13
N ILE A 3 4.64 -10.05 0.42
CA ILE A 3 4.39 -10.53 1.77
C ILE A 3 5.55 -11.45 2.18
N ASN A 4 6.16 -11.17 3.34
CA ASN A 4 7.25 -12.00 3.85
C ASN A 4 6.73 -13.22 4.65
N ASN A 5 7.62 -14.08 5.12
CA ASN A 5 7.26 -15.29 5.87
C ASN A 5 6.46 -15.04 7.15
N GLN A 6 6.64 -13.89 7.81
CA GLN A 6 5.83 -13.51 8.96
C GLN A 6 4.44 -13.03 8.53
N GLY A 7 4.37 -12.25 7.45
CA GLY A 7 3.12 -11.80 6.87
C GLY A 7 2.24 -12.94 6.37
N LEU A 8 2.83 -13.96 5.73
CA LEU A 8 2.11 -15.15 5.26
C LEU A 8 1.40 -15.93 6.38
N LYS A 9 1.92 -15.85 7.60
CA LYS A 9 1.33 -16.49 8.79
C LYS A 9 0.40 -15.56 9.57
N HIS A 10 0.36 -14.28 9.21
CA HIS A 10 -0.40 -13.27 9.96
C HIS A 10 -1.84 -13.15 9.45
N PRO A 11 -2.84 -13.05 10.35
CA PRO A 11 -4.25 -12.93 9.96
C PRO A 11 -4.54 -11.81 8.96
N LEU A 12 -3.81 -10.69 8.99
CA LEU A 12 -3.93 -9.58 8.06
C LEU A 12 -3.98 -10.03 6.59
N TYR A 13 -3.15 -11.00 6.23
CA TYR A 13 -2.99 -11.46 4.84
C TYR A 13 -3.67 -12.80 4.54
N LYS A 14 -4.53 -13.30 5.43
CA LYS A 14 -5.27 -14.55 5.19
C LYS A 14 -6.11 -14.43 3.92
N GLY A 15 -5.82 -15.27 2.92
CA GLY A 15 -6.50 -15.23 1.61
C GLY A 15 -5.96 -14.19 0.62
N LYS A 16 -4.89 -13.45 0.96
CA LYS A 16 -4.21 -12.52 0.06
C LYS A 16 -3.20 -13.24 -0.83
N LYS A 17 -3.05 -12.81 -2.08
CA LYS A 17 -1.94 -13.24 -2.96
C LYS A 17 -0.61 -12.73 -2.40
N ASN A 18 0.44 -13.56 -2.47
CA ASN A 18 1.77 -13.23 -1.91
C ASN A 18 2.41 -12.00 -2.55
N ASN A 19 2.16 -11.79 -3.85
CA ASN A 19 2.56 -10.61 -4.61
C ASN A 19 1.32 -9.89 -5.09
N PHE A 20 1.24 -8.59 -4.88
CA PHE A 20 0.11 -7.77 -5.32
C PHE A 20 0.53 -6.31 -5.51
N ASN A 21 -0.22 -5.61 -6.36
CA ASN A 21 -0.15 -4.16 -6.47
C ASN A 21 -1.22 -3.51 -5.60
N SER A 22 -0.93 -2.33 -5.09
CA SER A 22 -1.87 -1.51 -4.31
C SER A 22 -1.50 -0.05 -4.44
N PRO A 23 -2.47 0.87 -4.46
CA PRO A 23 -2.19 2.30 -4.41
C PRO A 23 -1.33 2.66 -3.20
N ALA A 24 -0.33 3.51 -3.41
CA ALA A 24 0.52 4.06 -2.35
C ALA A 24 0.89 5.51 -2.69
N PHE A 25 0.87 6.37 -1.68
CA PHE A 25 1.17 7.81 -1.79
C PHE A 25 2.15 8.24 -0.71
N ASN A 26 3.27 7.53 -0.61
CA ASN A 26 4.22 7.74 0.46
C ASN A 26 5.28 8.77 0.05
N PHE A 27 5.49 9.78 0.87
CA PHE A 27 6.65 10.67 0.83
C PHE A 27 7.67 10.31 1.92
N ASP A 28 7.21 9.61 2.94
CA ASP A 28 8.00 9.17 4.08
C ASP A 28 7.98 7.64 4.15
N GLU A 29 8.96 7.06 4.80
CA GLU A 29 9.04 5.63 5.06
C GLU A 29 9.32 5.32 6.52
N VAL A 30 8.93 4.16 6.98
CA VAL A 30 9.32 3.65 8.28
C VAL A 30 10.77 3.14 8.18
N VAL A 31 11.71 3.86 8.78
CA VAL A 31 13.14 3.50 8.78
C VAL A 31 13.53 2.63 9.97
N VAL A 32 12.83 2.80 11.10
CA VAL A 32 13.05 2.04 12.33
C VAL A 32 11.70 1.49 12.82
N LEU A 33 11.68 0.20 13.06
CA LEU A 33 10.49 -0.46 13.64
C LEU A 33 10.37 -0.14 15.13
N PRO A 34 9.17 0.06 15.68
CA PRO A 34 8.93 0.04 17.10
C PRO A 34 9.44 -1.27 17.74
N THR A 35 9.77 -1.22 19.02
CA THR A 35 10.15 -2.42 19.78
C THR A 35 9.06 -3.49 19.67
N ASN A 36 9.47 -4.72 19.42
CA ASN A 36 8.57 -5.88 19.20
C ASN A 36 7.67 -5.80 17.93
N ALA A 37 7.81 -4.77 17.10
CA ALA A 37 7.10 -4.74 15.84
C ALA A 37 7.67 -5.73 14.83
N LYS A 38 6.78 -6.29 14.01
CA LYS A 38 7.09 -7.22 12.92
C LYS A 38 6.78 -6.54 11.59
N CYS A 39 7.74 -6.55 10.67
CA CYS A 39 7.46 -6.23 9.27
C CYS A 39 6.76 -7.42 8.64
N LEU A 40 5.64 -7.18 7.94
CA LEU A 40 4.84 -8.21 7.31
C LEU A 40 4.93 -8.20 5.78
N ALA A 41 5.17 -7.03 5.18
CA ALA A 41 5.34 -6.87 3.75
C ALA A 41 6.29 -5.73 3.40
N SER A 42 6.89 -5.82 2.22
CA SER A 42 7.83 -4.85 1.64
C SER A 42 7.56 -4.63 0.16
N ASN A 43 8.24 -3.66 -0.45
CA ASN A 43 8.38 -3.55 -1.90
C ASN A 43 9.80 -3.09 -2.28
N LYS A 44 10.05 -2.88 -3.58
CA LYS A 44 11.37 -2.46 -4.08
C LYS A 44 11.77 -1.03 -3.66
N ILE A 45 10.79 -0.20 -3.28
CA ILE A 45 11.01 1.20 -2.90
C ILE A 45 11.16 1.29 -1.38
N ASN A 46 10.19 0.76 -0.63
CA ASN A 46 10.16 0.85 0.82
C ASN A 46 10.32 -0.55 1.44
N ARG A 47 11.26 -0.70 2.34
CA ARG A 47 11.57 -1.94 3.03
C ARG A 47 10.44 -2.37 3.99
N ILE A 48 9.63 -1.42 4.47
CA ILE A 48 8.53 -1.65 5.40
C ILE A 48 7.26 -1.08 4.78
N GLN A 49 6.35 -1.96 4.37
CA GLN A 49 5.05 -1.60 3.78
C GLN A 49 3.87 -1.96 4.67
N SER A 50 4.07 -2.93 5.56
CA SER A 50 3.11 -3.21 6.63
C SER A 50 3.80 -3.73 7.88
N ILE A 51 3.22 -3.41 9.02
CA ILE A 51 3.73 -3.75 10.34
C ILE A 51 2.63 -4.29 11.24
N TYR A 52 3.05 -5.08 12.21
CA TYR A 52 2.24 -5.52 13.33
C TYR A 52 3.03 -5.34 14.63
N PHE A 53 2.39 -4.84 15.67
CA PHE A 53 2.91 -4.85 17.03
C PHE A 53 1.79 -4.78 18.05
N GLU A 54 2.13 -5.06 19.30
CA GLU A 54 1.22 -4.94 20.44
C GLU A 54 1.74 -3.88 21.41
N ILE A 55 0.81 -3.06 21.90
CA ILE A 55 1.07 -2.06 22.93
C ILE A 55 -0.13 -1.95 23.87
N ASN A 56 0.10 -2.05 25.16
CA ASN A 56 -0.95 -1.94 26.19
C ASN A 56 -2.18 -2.84 25.90
N ASN A 57 -1.94 -4.08 25.54
CA ASN A 57 -2.94 -5.08 25.13
C ASN A 57 -3.74 -4.72 23.84
N ASN A 58 -3.33 -3.69 23.11
CA ASN A 58 -3.91 -3.34 21.82
C ASN A 58 -3.05 -3.89 20.69
N ARG A 59 -3.72 -4.45 19.68
CA ARG A 59 -3.09 -4.94 18.46
C ARG A 59 -3.10 -3.84 17.41
N VAL A 60 -1.93 -3.47 16.90
CA VAL A 60 -1.77 -2.45 15.86
C VAL A 60 -1.36 -3.10 14.55
N TRP A 61 -2.15 -2.87 13.50
CA TRP A 61 -1.88 -3.29 12.13
C TRP A 61 -1.68 -2.03 11.28
N GLY A 62 -0.46 -1.76 10.88
CA GLY A 62 -0.10 -0.58 10.11
C GLY A 62 0.16 -0.91 8.65
N LEU A 63 -0.35 -0.09 7.75
CA LEU A 63 -0.13 -0.19 6.30
C LEU A 63 0.40 1.15 5.77
N GLN A 64 1.41 1.11 4.92
CA GLN A 64 1.92 2.26 4.17
C GLN A 64 1.18 2.43 2.83
N TYR A 65 0.62 1.36 2.28
CA TYR A 65 -0.23 1.39 1.08
C TYR A 65 -1.71 1.50 1.46
N HIS A 66 -2.55 1.77 0.48
CA HIS A 66 -3.95 2.15 0.66
C HIS A 66 -4.91 1.14 0.00
N PRO A 67 -5.26 0.01 0.65
CA PRO A 67 -6.22 -0.95 0.10
C PRO A 67 -7.62 -0.37 -0.06
N GLU A 68 -7.97 0.69 0.69
CA GLU A 68 -9.24 1.39 0.61
C GLU A 68 -9.37 2.29 -0.64
N ILE A 69 -8.24 2.70 -1.24
CA ILE A 69 -8.24 3.58 -2.42
C ILE A 69 -8.32 2.73 -3.69
N THR A 70 -9.23 3.10 -4.60
CA THR A 70 -9.28 2.49 -5.94
C THR A 70 -8.21 3.09 -6.86
N TYR A 71 -7.81 2.33 -7.90
CA TYR A 71 -6.90 2.86 -8.92
C TYR A 71 -7.49 4.05 -9.67
N GLN A 72 -8.82 4.07 -9.90
CA GLN A 72 -9.51 5.23 -10.49
C GLN A 72 -9.34 6.48 -9.60
N LYS A 73 -9.48 6.31 -8.28
CA LYS A 73 -9.28 7.41 -7.34
C LYS A 73 -7.82 7.86 -7.32
N MET A 74 -6.88 6.93 -7.40
CA MET A 74 -5.45 7.24 -7.51
C MET A 74 -5.15 8.11 -8.74
N ILE A 75 -5.70 7.74 -9.92
CA ILE A 75 -5.56 8.54 -11.16
C ILE A 75 -6.12 9.95 -10.96
N GLN A 76 -7.31 10.09 -10.37
CA GLN A 76 -7.90 11.41 -10.08
C GLN A 76 -6.99 12.25 -9.19
N LEU A 77 -6.41 11.67 -8.14
CA LEU A 77 -5.50 12.36 -7.23
C LEU A 77 -4.20 12.79 -7.93
N ILE A 78 -3.65 11.93 -8.81
CA ILE A 78 -2.46 12.26 -9.60
C ILE A 78 -2.76 13.44 -10.54
N LYS A 79 -3.86 13.37 -11.30
CA LYS A 79 -4.31 14.45 -12.22
C LYS A 79 -4.52 15.77 -11.47
N PHE A 80 -5.16 15.73 -10.32
CA PHE A 80 -5.40 16.90 -9.49
C PHE A 80 -4.11 17.52 -8.93
N ARG A 81 -3.12 16.68 -8.59
CA ARG A 81 -1.87 17.12 -7.95
C ARG A 81 -0.68 17.20 -8.91
N LYS A 82 -0.87 17.00 -10.22
CA LYS A 82 0.22 16.86 -11.20
C LYS A 82 1.27 17.94 -11.13
N ASP A 83 0.86 19.23 -11.05
CA ASP A 83 1.78 20.36 -10.96
C ASP A 83 2.64 20.31 -9.69
N ARG A 84 2.04 19.99 -8.55
CA ARG A 84 2.75 19.82 -7.28
C ARG A 84 3.72 18.64 -7.32
N LEU A 85 3.31 17.53 -7.94
CA LEU A 85 4.12 16.32 -8.06
C LEU A 85 5.33 16.54 -8.97
N ILE A 86 5.22 17.39 -10.00
CA ILE A 86 6.32 17.75 -10.89
C ILE A 86 7.20 18.84 -10.23
N LYS A 87 6.61 19.98 -9.90
CA LYS A 87 7.36 21.20 -9.54
C LYS A 87 7.92 21.17 -8.12
N HIS A 88 7.15 20.67 -7.15
CA HIS A 88 7.52 20.75 -5.74
C HIS A 88 8.04 19.42 -5.18
N ARG A 89 7.40 18.31 -5.54
CA ARG A 89 7.76 16.99 -5.00
C ARG A 89 8.74 16.22 -5.88
N LYS A 90 8.92 16.65 -7.15
CA LYS A 90 9.84 16.03 -8.12
C LYS A 90 9.65 14.50 -8.28
N VAL A 91 8.40 14.04 -8.09
CA VAL A 91 8.04 12.63 -8.26
C VAL A 91 8.05 12.27 -9.74
N PHE A 92 7.60 13.20 -10.60
CA PHE A 92 7.63 13.09 -12.04
C PHE A 92 8.51 14.19 -12.64
N LYS A 93 9.19 13.88 -13.74
CA LYS A 93 10.05 14.83 -14.44
C LYS A 93 9.25 15.88 -15.21
N ASN A 94 8.14 15.47 -15.80
CA ASN A 94 7.29 16.31 -16.66
C ASN A 94 5.88 15.68 -16.80
N TYR A 95 4.99 16.35 -17.56
CA TYR A 95 3.63 15.85 -17.78
C TYR A 95 3.56 14.52 -18.55
N LYS A 96 4.46 14.29 -19.51
CA LYS A 96 4.54 13.03 -20.24
C LYS A 96 4.83 11.85 -19.30
N ASP A 97 5.65 12.08 -18.29
CA ASP A 97 5.97 11.09 -17.26
C ASP A 97 4.72 10.77 -16.40
N VAL A 98 3.94 11.81 -16.06
CA VAL A 98 2.63 11.64 -15.39
C VAL A 98 1.68 10.80 -16.24
N ASP A 99 1.54 11.13 -17.54
CA ASP A 99 0.64 10.40 -18.44
C ASP A 99 1.07 8.94 -18.62
N SER A 100 2.36 8.68 -18.71
CA SER A 100 2.91 7.32 -18.77
C SER A 100 2.61 6.53 -17.50
N HIS A 101 2.69 7.16 -16.34
CA HIS A 101 2.35 6.52 -15.08
C HIS A 101 0.84 6.25 -14.94
N ILE A 102 0.00 7.18 -15.40
CA ILE A 102 -1.45 6.98 -15.46
C ILE A 102 -1.80 5.80 -16.36
N ALA A 103 -1.21 5.72 -17.55
CA ALA A 103 -1.42 4.60 -18.47
C ALA A 103 -1.00 3.24 -17.85
N PHE A 104 0.07 3.23 -17.02
CA PHE A 104 0.43 2.05 -16.25
C PHE A 104 -0.67 1.67 -15.23
N ILE A 105 -1.21 2.64 -14.49
CA ILE A 105 -2.27 2.40 -13.51
C ILE A 105 -3.56 1.92 -14.21
N GLU A 106 -3.89 2.45 -15.39
CA GLU A 106 -5.05 2.01 -16.17
C GLU A 106 -4.97 0.52 -16.53
N LYS A 107 -3.79 -0.01 -16.83
CA LYS A 107 -3.60 -1.45 -17.03
C LYS A 107 -3.85 -2.25 -15.75
N GLU A 108 -3.46 -1.72 -14.59
CA GLU A 108 -3.73 -2.36 -13.30
C GLU A 108 -5.24 -2.45 -12.99
N ILE A 109 -6.04 -1.48 -13.45
CA ILE A 109 -7.51 -1.52 -13.31
C ILE A 109 -8.10 -2.75 -13.98
N LEU A 110 -7.58 -3.12 -15.15
CA LEU A 110 -8.10 -4.25 -15.94
C LEU A 110 -7.89 -5.61 -15.26
N VAL A 111 -6.85 -5.71 -14.43
CA VAL A 111 -6.46 -6.96 -13.74
C VAL A 111 -6.76 -6.93 -12.24
N SER A 112 -7.24 -5.79 -11.71
CA SER A 112 -7.48 -5.62 -10.29
C SER A 112 -8.73 -6.38 -9.85
N ASP A 113 -8.61 -7.09 -8.73
CA ASP A 113 -9.70 -7.78 -8.06
C ASP A 113 -10.08 -7.03 -6.78
N LYS A 114 -11.33 -6.56 -6.69
CA LYS A 114 -11.85 -5.86 -5.52
C LYS A 114 -11.77 -6.72 -4.26
N GLN A 115 -12.04 -8.01 -4.36
CA GLN A 115 -11.98 -8.91 -3.20
C GLN A 115 -10.55 -9.01 -2.68
N GLN A 116 -9.58 -9.20 -3.58
CA GLN A 116 -8.16 -9.23 -3.23
C GLN A 116 -7.68 -7.88 -2.68
N ARG A 117 -8.16 -6.77 -3.22
CA ARG A 117 -7.79 -5.43 -2.74
C ARG A 117 -8.22 -5.20 -1.30
N MET A 118 -9.40 -5.69 -0.90
CA MET A 118 -10.02 -5.43 0.40
C MET A 118 -9.70 -6.47 1.48
N VAL A 119 -8.84 -7.46 1.19
CA VAL A 119 -8.52 -8.56 2.11
C VAL A 119 -8.05 -8.05 3.47
N GLU A 120 -7.13 -7.11 3.50
CA GLU A 120 -6.54 -6.58 4.73
C GLU A 120 -7.60 -5.92 5.63
N ILE A 121 -8.45 -5.08 5.04
CA ILE A 121 -9.51 -4.38 5.78
C ILE A 121 -10.55 -5.39 6.29
N LYS A 122 -10.95 -6.34 5.45
CA LYS A 122 -11.88 -7.41 5.85
C LYS A 122 -11.32 -8.23 7.01
N ASN A 123 -10.08 -8.66 6.91
CA ASN A 123 -9.43 -9.45 7.96
C ASN A 123 -9.27 -8.67 9.26
N TRP A 124 -8.94 -7.38 9.16
CA TRP A 124 -8.87 -6.50 10.33
C TRP A 124 -10.22 -6.39 11.03
N LEU A 125 -11.30 -6.08 10.29
CA LEU A 125 -12.65 -6.01 10.85
C LEU A 125 -13.08 -7.33 11.51
N GLN A 126 -12.77 -8.47 10.90
CA GLN A 126 -13.06 -9.78 11.47
C GLN A 126 -12.25 -10.08 12.73
N SER A 127 -11.11 -9.45 12.93
CA SER A 127 -10.27 -9.62 14.13
C SER A 127 -10.77 -8.85 15.34
N LEU A 128 -11.76 -7.98 15.19
CA LEU A 128 -12.36 -7.18 16.26
C LEU A 128 -13.49 -7.93 16.99
N ASN A 129 -13.97 -9.03 16.39
CA ASN A 129 -14.96 -9.93 16.97
C ASN A 129 -14.25 -11.13 17.59
#